data_cdf900c173a3a4de3c568ab335d85977
#
_entry.id   cdf900c173a3a4de3c568ab335d85977
#
_cell.length_a   1.000
_cell.length_b   1.000
_cell.length_c   1.000
_cell.angle_alpha   90.00
_cell.angle_beta   90.00
_cell.angle_gamma   90.00
#
_symmetry.space_group_name_H-M   'P 1'
#
loop_
_entity.id
_entity.type
_entity.pdbx_description
1 polymer ?
#
loop_
_entity_poly.entity_id
_entity_poly.type
_entity_poly.pdbx_seq_one_letter_code
_entity_poly.pdbx_strand_id
1 'polypeptide(L)'
;LIRAFNFLFLLIPIFIWGSHNRGGEITYTHIGGLTYEFTITTCTDLGSVTGTDRPELFLDFDLGTPFAQRDTLLRTSQVPLSVSHKKNIYVGTHTFTSTGSHRITMEDPNRNAGILNVWPNGNSDDVVFALETFLIISPVLGASGGNNSVQFTECPCPAVGCLNRPYCYNPMAYD
;
A
#
# COMPACT_ATOMS: atom_id res chain seq x y z
N LEU A 1 29.27 -52.58 -17.69
CA LEU A 1 28.70 -51.38 -18.40
C LEU A 1 27.77 -50.64 -17.45
N ILE A 2 28.32 -49.65 -16.72
CA ILE A 2 27.56 -48.78 -15.83
C ILE A 2 27.06 -47.60 -16.68
N ARG A 3 25.76 -47.53 -16.90
CA ARG A 3 25.13 -46.36 -17.53
C ARG A 3 24.97 -45.27 -16.47
N ALA A 4 25.82 -44.25 -16.54
CA ALA A 4 25.64 -43.02 -15.78
C ALA A 4 24.40 -42.30 -16.32
N PHE A 5 23.36 -42.24 -15.53
CA PHE A 5 22.14 -41.45 -15.79
C PHE A 5 22.43 -40.01 -15.38
N ASN A 6 22.83 -39.18 -16.34
CA ASN A 6 22.99 -37.74 -16.11
C ASN A 6 21.60 -37.12 -15.92
N PHE A 7 21.26 -36.85 -14.66
CA PHE A 7 20.08 -36.06 -14.30
C PHE A 7 20.44 -34.58 -14.54
N LEU A 8 20.16 -34.12 -15.77
CA LEU A 8 20.26 -32.70 -16.09
C LEU A 8 19.10 -32.00 -15.38
N PHE A 9 19.39 -31.43 -14.20
CA PHE A 9 18.46 -30.54 -13.49
C PHE A 9 18.33 -29.27 -14.34
N LEU A 10 17.26 -29.19 -15.12
CA LEU A 10 16.88 -27.98 -15.85
C LEU A 10 16.44 -26.98 -14.79
N LEU A 11 17.33 -26.09 -14.37
CA LEU A 11 17.00 -24.91 -13.59
C LEU A 11 16.17 -23.98 -14.50
N ILE A 12 14.89 -24.20 -14.52
CA ILE A 12 13.94 -23.24 -15.12
C ILE A 12 13.92 -22.07 -14.15
N PRO A 13 14.37 -20.87 -14.53
CA PRO A 13 14.17 -19.70 -13.68
C PRO A 13 12.66 -19.48 -13.56
N ILE A 14 12.12 -19.76 -12.40
CA ILE A 14 10.75 -19.37 -12.06
C ILE A 14 10.80 -17.86 -11.92
N PHE A 15 10.44 -17.15 -13.00
CA PHE A 15 10.15 -15.72 -12.91
C PHE A 15 8.91 -15.60 -12.03
N ILE A 16 9.12 -15.32 -10.76
CA ILE A 16 8.06 -14.90 -9.84
C ILE A 16 7.73 -13.47 -10.26
N TRP A 17 6.72 -13.34 -11.06
CA TRP A 17 6.12 -12.04 -11.36
C TRP A 17 5.37 -11.62 -10.11
N GLY A 18 6.01 -10.76 -9.32
CA GLY A 18 5.41 -10.20 -8.14
C GLY A 18 4.22 -9.30 -8.50
N SER A 19 3.24 -9.24 -7.62
CA SER A 19 2.20 -8.21 -7.66
C SER A 19 2.86 -6.89 -7.31
N HIS A 20 3.01 -6.04 -8.29
CA HIS A 20 3.75 -4.81 -8.11
C HIS A 20 2.81 -3.69 -7.71
N ASN A 21 2.97 -3.21 -6.47
CA ASN A 21 2.32 -2.00 -6.02
C ASN A 21 2.82 -0.80 -6.82
N ARG A 22 1.90 -0.08 -7.45
CA ARG A 22 2.20 1.07 -8.30
C ARG A 22 1.90 2.39 -7.63
N GLY A 23 0.91 2.41 -6.74
CA GLY A 23 0.49 3.56 -5.99
C GLY A 23 -0.49 3.16 -4.89
N GLY A 24 -0.78 4.07 -3.99
CA GLY A 24 -1.74 3.84 -2.92
C GLY A 24 -1.83 5.01 -1.98
N GLU A 25 -2.74 4.90 -1.04
CA GLU A 25 -2.99 5.88 0.01
C GLU A 25 -3.42 5.18 1.29
N ILE A 26 -3.21 5.85 2.42
CA ILE A 26 -3.81 5.52 3.72
C ILE A 26 -4.73 6.67 4.07
N THR A 27 -6.02 6.37 4.25
CA THR A 27 -7.01 7.32 4.75
C THR A 27 -7.56 6.82 6.08
N TYR A 28 -8.12 7.74 6.89
CA TYR A 28 -8.74 7.40 8.16
C TYR A 28 -9.99 8.25 8.43
N THR A 29 -10.92 7.65 9.16
CA THR A 29 -12.15 8.29 9.61
C THR A 29 -12.33 8.05 11.09
N HIS A 30 -12.65 9.10 11.84
CA HIS A 30 -12.95 9.01 13.26
C HIS A 30 -14.30 8.33 13.47
N ILE A 31 -14.33 7.28 14.31
CA ILE A 31 -15.57 6.55 14.63
C ILE A 31 -16.02 6.70 16.09
N GLY A 32 -15.17 7.25 16.94
CA GLY A 32 -15.53 7.62 18.31
C GLY A 32 -14.40 7.45 19.32
N GLY A 33 -14.31 8.35 20.29
CA GLY A 33 -13.25 8.33 21.30
C GLY A 33 -11.86 8.43 20.68
N LEU A 34 -11.01 7.45 20.93
CA LEU A 34 -9.68 7.34 20.33
C LEU A 34 -9.65 6.28 19.21
N THR A 35 -10.83 5.88 18.69
CA THR A 35 -10.96 4.83 17.69
C THR A 35 -11.16 5.42 16.30
N TYR A 36 -10.39 4.90 15.34
CA TYR A 36 -10.42 5.30 13.94
C TYR A 36 -10.55 4.07 13.05
N GLU A 37 -11.29 4.21 11.97
CA GLU A 37 -11.29 3.29 10.85
C GLU A 37 -10.22 3.73 9.85
N PHE A 38 -9.36 2.81 9.48
CA PHE A 38 -8.31 3.00 8.47
C PHE A 38 -8.67 2.27 7.20
N THR A 39 -8.46 2.96 6.08
CA THR A 39 -8.58 2.38 4.75
C THR A 39 -7.25 2.50 4.03
N ILE A 40 -6.72 1.36 3.56
CA ILE A 40 -5.59 1.35 2.63
C ILE A 40 -6.14 1.07 1.24
N THR A 41 -5.86 1.96 0.31
CA THR A 41 -6.12 1.75 -1.11
C THR A 41 -4.79 1.47 -1.81
N THR A 42 -4.68 0.38 -2.55
CA THR A 42 -3.50 0.09 -3.38
C THR A 42 -3.89 -0.19 -4.82
N CYS A 43 -3.01 0.21 -5.73
CA CYS A 43 -3.09 -0.11 -7.15
C CYS A 43 -2.03 -1.12 -7.52
N THR A 44 -2.46 -2.25 -8.04
CA THR A 44 -1.58 -3.37 -8.39
C THR A 44 -1.84 -3.84 -9.82
N ASP A 45 -0.91 -4.61 -10.37
CA ASP A 45 -1.10 -5.22 -11.68
C ASP A 45 -2.21 -6.28 -11.65
N LEU A 46 -3.05 -6.30 -12.69
CA LEU A 46 -4.17 -7.25 -12.77
C LEU A 46 -3.71 -8.70 -12.88
N GLY A 47 -2.57 -8.93 -13.55
CA GLY A 47 -1.96 -10.25 -13.72
C GLY A 47 -1.14 -10.75 -12.53
N SER A 48 -1.26 -10.11 -11.38
CA SER A 48 -0.56 -10.50 -10.16
C SER A 48 -0.92 -11.92 -9.76
N VAL A 49 0.10 -12.78 -9.61
CA VAL A 49 -0.09 -14.18 -9.23
C VAL A 49 -0.39 -14.34 -7.75
N THR A 50 -1.05 -15.44 -7.42
CA THR A 50 -1.33 -15.85 -6.04
C THR A 50 -0.05 -15.86 -5.19
N GLY A 51 -0.08 -15.18 -4.04
CA GLY A 51 1.07 -15.04 -3.12
C GLY A 51 1.68 -13.64 -3.10
N THR A 52 1.48 -12.85 -4.15
CA THR A 52 1.82 -11.43 -4.21
C THR A 52 0.58 -10.54 -4.17
N ASP A 53 -0.58 -11.09 -4.48
CA ASP A 53 -1.88 -10.45 -4.33
C ASP A 53 -2.43 -10.75 -2.92
N ARG A 54 -2.02 -9.93 -1.97
CA ARG A 54 -2.26 -10.17 -0.55
C ARG A 54 -3.73 -10.00 -0.18
N PRO A 55 -4.34 -10.95 0.56
CA PRO A 55 -5.69 -10.80 1.10
C PRO A 55 -5.74 -9.85 2.29
N GLU A 56 -4.57 -9.52 2.86
CA GLU A 56 -4.42 -8.66 4.02
C GLU A 56 -3.14 -7.82 3.93
N LEU A 57 -3.14 -6.66 4.59
CA LEU A 57 -1.97 -5.80 4.76
C LEU A 57 -1.81 -5.47 6.25
N PHE A 58 -0.55 -5.22 6.63
CA PHE A 58 -0.23 -4.77 7.98
C PHE A 58 -0.14 -3.25 8.03
N LEU A 59 -0.70 -2.67 9.07
CA LEU A 59 -0.61 -1.26 9.37
C LEU A 59 0.11 -1.09 10.70
N ASP A 60 1.24 -0.41 10.66
CA ASP A 60 2.08 -0.14 11.82
C ASP A 60 1.77 1.25 12.36
N PHE A 61 1.62 1.34 13.67
CA PHE A 61 1.37 2.57 14.42
C PHE A 61 2.57 2.86 15.31
N ASP A 62 3.06 4.10 15.26
CA ASP A 62 4.13 4.62 16.12
C ASP A 62 5.39 3.76 16.15
N LEU A 63 5.74 3.15 15.02
CA LEU A 63 6.89 2.27 14.89
C LEU A 63 8.18 2.97 15.35
N GLY A 64 8.97 2.27 16.18
CA GLY A 64 10.20 2.80 16.76
C GLY A 64 10.00 3.51 18.10
N THR A 65 8.78 3.55 18.61
CA THR A 65 8.45 4.08 19.96
C THR A 65 8.04 2.95 20.92
N PRO A 66 7.98 3.19 22.24
CA PRO A 66 7.43 2.24 23.20
C PRO A 66 5.92 1.92 23.00
N PHE A 67 5.24 2.71 22.19
CA PHE A 67 3.80 2.57 21.91
C PHE A 67 3.52 1.87 20.58
N ALA A 68 4.55 1.34 19.94
CA ALA A 68 4.41 0.66 18.64
C ALA A 68 3.38 -0.47 18.70
N GLN A 69 2.45 -0.45 17.75
CA GLN A 69 1.40 -1.46 17.57
C GLN A 69 1.31 -1.83 16.09
N ARG A 70 0.72 -2.99 15.80
CA ARG A 70 0.46 -3.45 14.44
C ARG A 70 -0.91 -4.09 14.36
N ASP A 71 -1.70 -3.66 13.38
CA ASP A 71 -2.98 -4.27 13.06
C ASP A 71 -2.95 -4.87 11.65
N THR A 72 -3.84 -5.83 11.44
CA THR A 72 -4.05 -6.45 10.13
C THR A 72 -5.34 -5.92 9.53
N LEU A 73 -5.23 -5.33 8.33
CA LEU A 73 -6.38 -4.88 7.55
C LEU A 73 -6.72 -5.92 6.49
N LEU A 74 -7.97 -6.38 6.48
CA LEU A 74 -8.44 -7.35 5.50
C LEU A 74 -8.90 -6.65 4.22
N ARG A 75 -8.63 -7.29 3.08
CA ARG A 75 -9.14 -6.81 1.79
C ARG A 75 -10.65 -6.96 1.73
N THR A 76 -11.34 -5.83 1.63
CA THR A 76 -12.81 -5.78 1.52
C THR A 76 -13.30 -5.67 0.08
N SER A 77 -12.46 -5.14 -0.82
CA SER A 77 -12.83 -4.96 -2.23
C SER A 77 -11.62 -5.06 -3.14
N GLN A 78 -11.89 -5.57 -4.34
CA GLN A 78 -10.94 -5.60 -5.46
C GLN A 78 -11.69 -5.29 -6.75
N VAL A 79 -11.29 -4.22 -7.44
CA VAL A 79 -11.98 -3.73 -8.65
C VAL A 79 -10.96 -3.54 -9.76
N PRO A 80 -11.15 -4.15 -10.94
CA PRO A 80 -10.37 -3.81 -12.13
C PRO A 80 -10.56 -2.33 -12.51
N LEU A 81 -9.47 -1.62 -12.74
CA LEU A 81 -9.47 -0.23 -13.21
C LEU A 81 -9.21 -0.15 -14.72
N SER A 82 -8.45 -1.08 -15.25
CA SER A 82 -8.09 -1.16 -16.65
C SER A 82 -7.79 -2.61 -17.04
N VAL A 83 -7.36 -2.83 -18.27
CA VAL A 83 -6.90 -4.14 -18.74
C VAL A 83 -5.63 -4.63 -18.04
N SER A 84 -4.92 -3.75 -17.33
CA SER A 84 -3.63 -4.05 -16.71
C SER A 84 -3.57 -3.78 -15.20
N HIS A 85 -4.52 -3.04 -14.64
CA HIS A 85 -4.47 -2.59 -13.25
C HIS A 85 -5.78 -2.85 -12.49
N LYS A 86 -5.64 -3.07 -11.20
CA LYS A 86 -6.75 -3.22 -10.26
C LYS A 86 -6.52 -2.37 -9.01
N LYS A 87 -7.62 -1.95 -8.40
CA LYS A 87 -7.68 -1.29 -7.10
C LYS A 87 -8.05 -2.31 -6.03
N ASN A 88 -7.27 -2.35 -4.96
CA ASN A 88 -7.59 -3.13 -3.77
C ASN A 88 -7.88 -2.16 -2.62
N ILE A 89 -8.88 -2.49 -1.81
CA ILE A 89 -9.27 -1.73 -0.64
C ILE A 89 -9.20 -2.65 0.58
N TYR A 90 -8.49 -2.20 1.61
CA TYR A 90 -8.33 -2.90 2.89
C TYR A 90 -8.86 -2.01 3.99
N VAL A 91 -9.64 -2.56 4.90
CA VAL A 91 -10.28 -1.80 5.98
C VAL A 91 -10.03 -2.49 7.32
N GLY A 92 -9.76 -1.68 8.34
CA GLY A 92 -9.62 -2.12 9.71
C GLY A 92 -9.76 -0.96 10.67
N THR A 93 -9.91 -1.26 11.95
CA THR A 93 -10.06 -0.26 13.01
C THR A 93 -8.92 -0.34 13.99
N HIS A 94 -8.49 0.82 14.50
CA HIS A 94 -7.49 0.93 15.56
C HIS A 94 -7.97 1.85 16.66
N THR A 95 -7.69 1.50 17.92
CA THR A 95 -7.98 2.34 19.08
C THR A 95 -6.67 2.78 19.73
N PHE A 96 -6.36 4.07 19.64
CA PHE A 96 -5.17 4.63 20.26
C PHE A 96 -5.30 4.67 21.79
N THR A 97 -4.18 4.57 22.46
CA THR A 97 -4.11 4.61 23.94
C THR A 97 -3.96 6.03 24.48
N SER A 98 -3.64 7.00 23.64
CA SER A 98 -3.41 8.40 24.04
C SER A 98 -3.77 9.36 22.92
N THR A 99 -3.94 10.62 23.27
CA THR A 99 -3.96 11.74 22.33
C THR A 99 -2.52 12.10 21.94
N GLY A 100 -2.37 12.80 20.81
CA GLY A 100 -1.05 13.23 20.32
C GLY A 100 -0.93 13.07 18.82
N SER A 101 0.31 13.10 18.34
CA SER A 101 0.64 12.82 16.93
C SER A 101 1.06 11.37 16.80
N HIS A 102 0.39 10.65 15.94
CA HIS A 102 0.62 9.24 15.65
C HIS A 102 1.11 9.09 14.21
N ARG A 103 2.17 8.33 14.04
CA ARG A 103 2.72 7.98 12.73
C ARG A 103 2.18 6.61 12.32
N ILE A 104 1.57 6.54 11.15
CA ILE A 104 0.96 5.33 10.61
C ILE A 104 1.67 4.95 9.31
N THR A 105 2.16 3.71 9.22
CA THR A 105 2.93 3.23 8.08
C THR A 105 2.44 1.87 7.59
N MET A 106 2.50 1.67 6.30
CA MET A 106 2.30 0.38 5.64
C MET A 106 3.48 0.11 4.71
N GLU A 107 4.04 -1.09 4.80
CA GLU A 107 5.14 -1.53 3.96
C GLU A 107 4.80 -2.84 3.27
N ASP A 108 5.09 -2.91 1.98
CA ASP A 108 5.01 -4.13 1.17
C ASP A 108 6.29 -4.26 0.32
N PRO A 109 7.00 -5.39 0.38
CA PRO A 109 8.22 -5.59 -0.39
C PRO A 109 7.99 -5.61 -1.91
N ASN A 110 6.74 -5.75 -2.36
CA ASN A 110 6.41 -5.92 -3.77
C ASN A 110 6.15 -4.58 -4.48
N ARG A 111 7.20 -3.82 -4.73
CA ARG A 111 7.15 -2.65 -5.61
C ARG A 111 7.33 -3.09 -7.07
N ASN A 112 6.69 -2.41 -8.02
CA ASN A 112 6.92 -2.72 -9.42
C ASN A 112 8.33 -2.32 -9.90
N ALA A 113 8.91 -3.17 -10.73
CA ALA A 113 10.21 -2.94 -11.35
C ALA A 113 10.17 -1.83 -12.41
N GLY A 114 11.35 -1.32 -12.79
CA GLY A 114 11.51 -0.42 -13.93
C GLY A 114 11.17 1.04 -13.69
N ILE A 115 10.97 1.48 -12.43
CA ILE A 115 10.82 2.90 -12.10
C ILE A 115 12.21 3.54 -12.02
N LEU A 116 12.57 4.35 -13.02
CA LEU A 116 13.93 4.86 -13.21
C LEU A 116 14.40 5.83 -12.13
N ASN A 117 13.49 6.52 -11.46
CA ASN A 117 13.80 7.53 -10.45
C ASN A 117 13.68 7.01 -9.00
N VAL A 118 13.48 5.72 -8.83
CA VAL A 118 13.50 5.08 -7.52
C VAL A 118 14.81 4.36 -7.36
N TRP A 119 15.70 4.96 -6.55
CA TRP A 119 17.03 4.47 -6.18
C TRP A 119 18.05 4.28 -7.33
N PRO A 120 19.39 4.40 -7.02
CA PRO A 120 20.44 4.71 -8.00
C PRO A 120 20.70 3.67 -9.07
N ASN A 121 20.19 2.46 -8.94
CA ASN A 121 20.47 1.37 -9.88
C ASN A 121 19.33 1.06 -10.85
N GLY A 122 18.23 1.82 -10.81
CA GLY A 122 17.07 1.59 -11.67
C GLY A 122 16.28 0.29 -11.35
N ASN A 123 16.60 -0.35 -10.23
CA ASN A 123 15.96 -1.58 -9.79
C ASN A 123 14.97 -1.27 -8.66
N SER A 124 13.82 -0.72 -9.03
CA SER A 124 12.81 -0.25 -8.07
C SER A 124 12.15 -1.37 -7.28
N ASP A 125 12.22 -2.61 -7.73
CA ASP A 125 11.75 -3.81 -7.03
C ASP A 125 12.58 -4.18 -5.80
N ASP A 126 13.82 -3.69 -5.71
CA ASP A 126 14.64 -3.82 -4.49
C ASP A 126 14.26 -2.81 -3.39
N VAL A 127 13.36 -1.88 -3.69
CA VAL A 127 12.91 -0.85 -2.75
C VAL A 127 11.50 -1.15 -2.29
N VAL A 128 11.32 -1.28 -0.98
CA VAL A 128 10.01 -1.52 -0.36
C VAL A 128 9.00 -0.45 -0.80
N PHE A 129 7.80 -0.88 -1.17
CA PHE A 129 6.66 0.02 -1.35
C PHE A 129 6.16 0.43 0.02
N ALA A 130 6.19 1.71 0.32
CA ALA A 130 5.76 2.24 1.61
C ALA A 130 4.74 3.37 1.43
N LEU A 131 3.75 3.38 2.30
CA LEU A 131 2.79 4.46 2.49
C LEU A 131 2.92 4.98 3.93
N GLU A 132 2.78 6.28 4.10
CA GLU A 132 2.86 6.90 5.42
C GLU A 132 1.82 8.01 5.54
N THR A 133 1.21 8.10 6.71
CA THR A 133 0.33 9.22 7.09
C THR A 133 0.51 9.57 8.57
N PHE A 134 0.08 10.76 8.95
CA PHE A 134 0.08 11.22 10.33
C PHE A 134 -1.35 11.54 10.76
N LEU A 135 -1.73 11.07 11.94
CA LEU A 135 -2.97 11.41 12.61
C LEU A 135 -2.65 12.25 13.86
N ILE A 136 -3.27 13.42 13.97
CA ILE A 136 -3.19 14.23 15.17
C ILE A 136 -4.52 14.09 15.92
N ILE A 137 -4.46 13.46 17.09
CA ILE A 137 -5.60 13.37 18.01
C ILE A 137 -5.47 14.50 19.03
N SER A 138 -6.26 15.54 18.85
CA SER A 138 -6.19 16.74 19.72
C SER A 138 -6.84 16.48 21.07
N PRO A 139 -6.13 16.72 22.19
CA PRO A 139 -6.74 16.64 23.52
C PRO A 139 -7.76 17.75 23.80
N VAL A 140 -7.74 18.83 23.00
CA VAL A 140 -8.63 19.99 23.17
C VAL A 140 -9.97 19.77 22.50
N LEU A 141 -9.99 19.08 21.37
CA LEU A 141 -11.21 18.82 20.60
C LEU A 141 -12.05 17.67 21.17
N GLY A 142 -11.46 16.89 22.07
CA GLY A 142 -12.13 15.78 22.77
C GLY A 142 -12.71 14.72 21.82
N ALA A 143 -13.61 13.90 22.36
CA ALA A 143 -14.24 12.81 21.61
C ALA A 143 -15.17 13.26 20.48
N SER A 144 -15.54 14.55 20.41
CA SER A 144 -16.42 15.11 19.38
C SER A 144 -15.68 15.82 18.23
N GLY A 145 -14.36 15.98 18.34
CA GLY A 145 -13.53 16.68 17.36
C GLY A 145 -12.59 15.70 16.60
N GLY A 146 -13.13 14.59 16.13
CA GLY A 146 -12.35 13.64 15.37
C GLY A 146 -11.80 14.25 14.09
N ASN A 147 -10.49 14.13 13.91
CA ASN A 147 -9.82 14.52 12.68
C ASN A 147 -9.93 13.39 11.66
N ASN A 148 -10.46 13.68 10.48
CA ASN A 148 -10.47 12.74 9.36
C ASN A 148 -9.32 13.08 8.42
N SER A 149 -8.87 12.11 7.63
CA SER A 149 -7.92 12.38 6.57
C SER A 149 -8.61 12.99 5.37
N VAL A 150 -7.88 13.80 4.61
CA VAL A 150 -8.23 14.13 3.24
C VAL A 150 -8.46 12.84 2.45
N GLN A 151 -9.50 12.83 1.63
CA GLN A 151 -9.82 11.72 0.74
C GLN A 151 -9.67 12.13 -0.72
N PHE A 152 -9.32 11.17 -1.57
CA PHE A 152 -9.23 11.37 -3.00
C PHE A 152 -10.36 10.63 -3.71
N THR A 153 -11.08 11.33 -4.58
CA THR A 153 -12.11 10.71 -5.42
C THR A 153 -11.48 9.77 -6.45
N GLU A 154 -10.33 10.20 -7.00
CA GLU A 154 -9.57 9.41 -7.95
C GLU A 154 -8.47 8.64 -7.23
N CYS A 155 -8.41 7.34 -7.49
CA CYS A 155 -7.34 6.50 -6.95
C CYS A 155 -5.96 7.04 -7.38
N PRO A 156 -4.96 7.11 -6.49
CA PRO A 156 -3.60 7.49 -6.83
C PRO A 156 -2.90 6.42 -7.68
N CYS A 157 -3.65 5.81 -8.58
CA CYS A 157 -3.14 4.85 -9.55
C CYS A 157 -2.45 5.59 -10.69
N PRO A 158 -1.28 5.13 -11.14
CA PRO A 158 -0.56 5.77 -12.21
C PRO A 158 -1.39 5.80 -13.49
N ALA A 159 -1.71 6.99 -13.95
CA ALA A 159 -2.27 7.18 -15.27
C ALA A 159 -1.16 7.15 -16.33
N VAL A 160 -1.54 6.78 -17.55
CA VAL A 160 -0.59 6.70 -18.67
C VAL A 160 -0.34 8.10 -19.22
N GLY A 161 0.89 8.58 -19.05
CA GLY A 161 1.37 9.81 -19.68
C GLY A 161 1.94 9.53 -21.07
N CYS A 162 1.88 10.54 -21.96
CA CYS A 162 2.53 10.47 -23.27
C CYS A 162 3.85 11.24 -23.26
N LEU A 163 4.87 10.74 -23.99
CA LEU A 163 6.13 11.44 -24.17
C LEU A 163 5.88 12.82 -24.84
N ASN A 164 6.57 13.84 -24.34
CA ASN A 164 6.52 15.23 -24.86
C ASN A 164 5.12 15.86 -24.84
N ARG A 165 4.22 15.39 -23.95
CA ARG A 165 2.93 16.03 -23.72
C ARG A 165 2.82 16.45 -22.24
N PRO A 166 2.24 17.63 -21.96
CA PRO A 166 1.90 17.99 -20.60
C PRO A 166 0.98 16.92 -19.99
N TYR A 167 1.30 16.49 -18.78
CA TYR A 167 0.47 15.59 -18.01
C TYR A 167 -0.11 16.37 -16.83
N CYS A 168 -1.43 16.45 -16.76
CA CYS A 168 -2.16 17.06 -15.65
C CYS A 168 -2.98 15.98 -14.95
N TYR A 169 -2.81 15.89 -13.66
CA TYR A 169 -3.58 14.99 -12.80
C TYR A 169 -4.20 15.79 -11.65
N ASN A 170 -5.49 15.66 -11.48
CA ASN A 170 -6.20 16.21 -10.34
C ASN A 170 -6.84 15.05 -9.56
N PRO A 171 -6.36 14.71 -8.35
CA PRO A 171 -6.91 13.64 -7.55
C PRO A 171 -8.29 13.97 -6.96
N MET A 172 -8.78 15.20 -7.14
CA MET A 172 -10.04 15.70 -6.57
C MET A 172 -10.10 15.42 -5.06
N ALA A 173 -9.14 16.01 -4.35
CA ALA A 173 -9.06 15.90 -2.90
C ALA A 173 -10.22 16.66 -2.23
N TYR A 174 -10.81 16.06 -1.19
CA TYR A 174 -11.82 16.69 -0.34
C TYR A 174 -11.63 16.25 1.11
N ASP A 175 -12.13 17.09 2.04
CA ASP A 175 -12.11 16.88 3.49
C ASP A 175 -13.54 17.00 4.04
#